data_8f88fa350314f765faf172c8be28216b
#
_entry.id   8f88fa350314f765faf172c8be28216b
#
_cell.length_a   1.000
_cell.length_b   1.000
_cell.length_c   1.000
_cell.angle_alpha   90.00
_cell.angle_beta   90.00
_cell.angle_gamma   90.00
#
_symmetry.space_group_name_H-M   'P 1'
#
loop_
_entity.id
_entity.type
_entity.pdbx_description
1 polymer ?
#
loop_
_entity_poly.entity_id
_entity_poly.type
_entity_poly.pdbx_seq_one_letter_code
_entity_poly.pdbx_strand_id
1 'polypeptide(L)'
;RAGERWRGEGRDWRVQDVLAWVTPWLDESARNWLASLDPRGDLPEIALETESGFDTYAVTARLHGVAGRSTHGLPGFDNLTGLLTFSPERGQLELDSQRVRVDTAGLLRLPLDFDRLHGTIAWQRDMDGLRLDSASLEMANSDFNGRFWGSVTLPDRGEPVLDLRGHYQDVRIGREQ
;
A
#
# COMPACT_ATOMS: atom_id res chain seq x y z
N ARG A 1 -23.07 25.02 13.35
CA ARG A 1 -21.98 25.72 12.64
C ARG A 1 -21.42 24.71 11.65
N ALA A 2 -21.59 24.95 10.34
CA ALA A 2 -20.91 24.15 9.32
C ALA A 2 -19.40 24.42 9.48
N GLY A 3 -18.60 23.37 9.68
CA GLY A 3 -17.17 23.49 9.75
C GLY A 3 -16.61 23.98 8.40
N GLU A 4 -15.60 24.85 8.45
CA GLU A 4 -14.89 25.23 7.22
C GLU A 4 -14.19 24.00 6.65
N ARG A 5 -14.46 23.72 5.38
CA ARG A 5 -13.81 22.65 4.63
C ARG A 5 -12.64 23.25 3.85
N TRP A 6 -11.48 22.66 4.04
CA TRP A 6 -10.27 23.06 3.35
C TRP A 6 -9.88 22.00 2.32
N ARG A 7 -9.45 22.45 1.14
CA ARG A 7 -8.90 21.60 0.09
C ARG A 7 -7.59 22.18 -0.40
N GLY A 8 -6.56 21.36 -0.40
CA GLY A 8 -5.25 21.65 -0.95
C GLY A 8 -4.92 20.65 -2.06
N GLU A 9 -4.29 21.13 -3.12
CA GLU A 9 -3.82 20.32 -4.24
C GLU A 9 -2.37 20.66 -4.54
N GLY A 10 -1.60 19.64 -4.93
CA GLY A 10 -0.21 19.77 -5.30
C GLY A 10 0.14 18.89 -6.48
N ARG A 11 1.18 19.26 -7.22
CA ARG A 11 1.71 18.49 -8.35
C ARG A 11 3.21 18.35 -8.26
N ASP A 12 3.72 17.25 -8.85
CA ASP A 12 5.15 16.98 -9.00
C ASP A 12 5.92 16.98 -7.67
N TRP A 13 5.33 16.37 -6.65
CA TRP A 13 5.94 16.16 -5.35
C TRP A 13 6.69 14.84 -5.30
N ARG A 14 7.61 14.72 -4.34
CA ARG A 14 8.21 13.45 -3.95
C ARG A 14 7.60 12.96 -2.64
N VAL A 15 7.48 11.64 -2.50
CA VAL A 15 6.99 11.02 -1.26
C VAL A 15 7.79 11.53 -0.06
N GLN A 16 9.12 11.59 -0.17
CA GLN A 16 10.03 12.03 0.90
C GLN A 16 9.74 13.46 1.36
N ASP A 17 9.43 14.36 0.42
CA ASP A 17 9.17 15.77 0.72
C ASP A 17 7.84 15.92 1.47
N VAL A 18 6.80 15.21 1.02
CA VAL A 18 5.50 15.19 1.72
C VAL A 18 5.64 14.60 3.12
N LEU A 19 6.36 13.49 3.26
CA LEU A 19 6.59 12.86 4.56
C LEU A 19 7.35 13.77 5.54
N ALA A 20 8.32 14.53 5.06
CA ALA A 20 9.03 15.49 5.90
C ALA A 20 8.09 16.54 6.51
N TRP A 21 7.02 16.89 5.80
CA TRP A 21 6.01 17.83 6.27
C TRP A 21 5.03 17.22 7.26
N VAL A 22 4.59 15.97 7.02
CA VAL A 22 3.54 15.34 7.85
C VAL A 22 4.10 14.62 9.07
N THR A 23 5.34 14.15 9.04
CA THR A 23 5.99 13.40 10.12
C THR A 23 5.87 14.07 11.50
N PRO A 24 6.03 15.41 11.66
CA PRO A 24 5.89 16.06 12.96
C PRO A 24 4.49 15.93 13.58
N TRP A 25 3.47 15.67 12.77
CA TRP A 25 2.06 15.58 13.19
C TRP A 25 1.61 14.14 13.47
N LEU A 26 2.45 13.16 13.14
CA LEU A 26 2.17 11.74 13.35
C LEU A 26 2.49 11.32 14.78
N ASP A 27 1.78 10.32 15.26
CA ASP A 27 2.15 9.64 16.50
C ASP A 27 3.47 8.87 16.35
N GLU A 28 4.04 8.45 17.47
CA GLU A 28 5.34 7.78 17.50
C GLU A 28 5.34 6.46 16.72
N SER A 29 4.25 5.70 16.79
CA SER A 29 4.12 4.42 16.08
C SER A 29 4.12 4.62 14.56
N ALA A 30 3.34 5.56 14.06
CA ALA A 30 3.29 5.89 12.64
C ALA A 30 4.62 6.44 12.12
N ARG A 31 5.31 7.29 12.92
CA ARG A 31 6.65 7.79 12.58
C ARG A 31 7.67 6.67 12.45
N ASN A 32 7.71 5.78 13.43
CA ASN A 32 8.65 4.65 13.44
C ASN A 32 8.37 3.69 12.27
N TRP A 33 7.11 3.44 11.97
CA TRP A 33 6.70 2.62 10.85
C TRP A 33 7.14 3.24 9.51
N LEU A 34 6.84 4.52 9.28
CA LEU A 34 7.26 5.23 8.06
C LEU A 34 8.78 5.32 7.93
N ALA A 35 9.49 5.56 9.02
CA ALA A 35 10.95 5.58 9.02
C ALA A 35 11.54 4.20 8.63
N SER A 36 10.92 3.11 9.08
CA SER A 36 11.34 1.75 8.74
C SER A 36 11.02 1.40 7.28
N LEU A 37 9.83 1.77 6.81
CA LEU A 37 9.41 1.57 5.43
C LEU A 37 10.25 2.40 4.45
N ASP A 38 10.72 3.58 4.87
CA ASP A 38 11.54 4.53 4.08
C ASP A 38 10.96 4.73 2.66
N PRO A 39 9.68 5.14 2.53
CA PRO A 39 9.03 5.20 1.24
C PRO A 39 9.61 6.32 0.37
N ARG A 40 9.83 6.02 -0.90
CA ARG A 40 10.42 6.92 -1.90
C ARG A 40 9.69 6.78 -3.22
N GLY A 41 9.65 7.85 -3.99
CA GLY A 41 9.03 7.86 -5.31
C GLY A 41 8.40 9.19 -5.63
N ASP A 42 7.66 9.23 -6.73
CA ASP A 42 7.04 10.45 -7.21
C ASP A 42 5.54 10.46 -6.92
N LEU A 43 5.02 11.66 -6.64
CA LEU A 43 3.61 11.97 -6.47
C LEU A 43 3.21 13.03 -7.52
N PRO A 44 2.88 12.60 -8.74
CA PRO A 44 2.46 13.54 -9.79
C PRO A 44 1.30 14.43 -9.37
N GLU A 45 0.39 13.89 -8.57
CA GLU A 45 -0.77 14.62 -8.05
C GLU A 45 -1.03 14.19 -6.61
N ILE A 46 -1.34 15.17 -5.76
CA ILE A 46 -1.81 14.96 -4.39
C ILE A 46 -2.91 15.97 -4.08
N ALA A 47 -3.96 15.50 -3.42
CA ALA A 47 -5.04 16.33 -2.90
C ALA A 47 -5.30 15.97 -1.43
N LEU A 48 -5.48 16.99 -0.63
CA LEU A 48 -5.87 16.89 0.78
C LEU A 48 -7.18 17.63 0.97
N GLU A 49 -8.16 16.96 1.56
CA GLU A 49 -9.40 17.57 2.04
C GLU A 49 -9.46 17.39 3.56
N THR A 50 -9.82 18.43 4.28
CA THR A 50 -9.99 18.37 5.74
C THR A 50 -11.12 19.28 6.18
N GLU A 51 -11.74 18.95 7.30
CA GLU A 51 -12.67 19.81 8.01
C GLU A 51 -11.97 20.52 9.16
N SER A 52 -12.56 21.58 9.67
CA SER A 52 -11.96 22.41 10.72
C SER A 52 -11.50 21.57 11.91
N GLY A 53 -10.21 21.67 12.24
CA GLY A 53 -9.58 20.98 13.35
C GLY A 53 -8.67 19.82 12.96
N PHE A 54 -8.62 19.41 11.70
CA PHE A 54 -7.85 18.25 11.19
C PHE A 54 -8.22 16.90 11.84
N ASP A 55 -9.33 16.82 12.54
CA ASP A 55 -9.83 15.57 13.13
C ASP A 55 -10.33 14.60 12.04
N THR A 56 -10.81 15.15 10.93
CA THR A 56 -11.21 14.41 9.74
C THR A 56 -10.45 14.92 8.54
N TYR A 57 -9.81 14.01 7.82
CA TYR A 57 -9.13 14.33 6.57
C TYR A 57 -9.28 13.20 5.55
N ALA A 58 -9.16 13.53 4.28
CA ALA A 58 -9.02 12.58 3.19
C ALA A 58 -7.86 13.02 2.30
N VAL A 59 -7.02 12.08 1.96
CA VAL A 59 -5.89 12.28 1.05
C VAL A 59 -6.11 11.40 -0.17
N THR A 60 -5.91 12.01 -1.34
CA THR A 60 -5.81 11.27 -2.61
C THR A 60 -4.46 11.59 -3.23
N ALA A 61 -3.69 10.58 -3.58
CA ALA A 61 -2.37 10.74 -4.17
C ALA A 61 -2.17 9.77 -5.33
N ARG A 62 -1.73 10.29 -6.45
CA ARG A 62 -1.24 9.46 -7.56
C ARG A 62 0.20 9.08 -7.27
N LEU A 63 0.48 7.79 -7.28
CA LEU A 63 1.80 7.23 -7.03
C LEU A 63 2.47 6.87 -8.35
N HIS A 64 3.76 7.16 -8.48
CA HIS A 64 4.55 6.73 -9.62
C HIS A 64 5.93 6.24 -9.18
N GLY A 65 6.23 4.98 -9.48
CA GLY A 65 7.51 4.38 -9.16
C GLY A 65 7.84 4.37 -7.66
N VAL A 66 6.82 4.19 -6.81
CA VAL A 66 7.03 4.23 -5.36
C VAL A 66 7.66 2.94 -4.87
N ALA A 67 8.67 3.08 -4.02
CA ALA A 67 9.39 2.00 -3.37
C ALA A 67 9.29 2.13 -1.84
N GLY A 68 9.36 1.01 -1.15
CA GLY A 68 9.43 0.93 0.30
C GLY A 68 10.15 -0.33 0.74
N ARG A 69 10.88 -0.26 1.84
CA ARG A 69 11.62 -1.40 2.40
C ARG A 69 10.68 -2.35 3.13
N SER A 70 11.00 -3.64 3.11
CA SER A 70 10.33 -4.60 4.00
C SER A 70 10.60 -4.28 5.46
N THR A 71 9.57 -4.35 6.30
CA THR A 71 9.69 -4.02 7.72
C THR A 71 8.61 -4.73 8.54
N HIS A 72 8.96 -5.18 9.74
CA HIS A 72 8.03 -5.72 10.74
C HIS A 72 7.01 -6.73 10.20
N GLY A 73 7.46 -7.63 9.33
CA GLY A 73 6.59 -8.64 8.71
C GLY A 73 5.74 -8.14 7.54
N LEU A 74 5.87 -6.87 7.16
CA LEU A 74 5.27 -6.32 5.95
C LEU A 74 6.23 -6.42 4.77
N PRO A 75 5.76 -6.79 3.60
CA PRO A 75 6.58 -6.87 2.40
C PRO A 75 7.10 -5.49 1.98
N GLY A 76 8.34 -5.46 1.51
CA GLY A 76 8.87 -4.32 0.77
C GLY A 76 8.43 -4.39 -0.68
N PHE A 77 8.54 -3.27 -1.36
CA PHE A 77 8.16 -3.18 -2.77
C PHE A 77 9.01 -2.15 -3.50
N ASP A 78 9.10 -2.31 -4.78
CA ASP A 78 9.78 -1.38 -5.68
C ASP A 78 8.94 -1.18 -6.94
N ASN A 79 8.87 0.08 -7.40
CA ASN A 79 8.16 0.50 -8.61
C ASN A 79 6.63 0.34 -8.58
N LEU A 80 5.99 0.65 -7.43
CA LEU A 80 4.53 0.71 -7.37
C LEU A 80 4.00 1.99 -8.03
N THR A 81 2.99 1.81 -8.87
CA THR A 81 2.24 2.89 -9.53
C THR A 81 0.76 2.65 -9.29
N GLY A 82 0.02 3.71 -8.99
CA GLY A 82 -1.40 3.59 -8.69
C GLY A 82 -2.03 4.85 -8.11
N LEU A 83 -3.24 4.71 -7.61
CA LEU A 83 -3.99 5.77 -6.95
C LEU A 83 -4.25 5.37 -5.49
N LEU A 84 -3.71 6.16 -4.59
CA LEU A 84 -3.89 6.02 -3.15
C LEU A 84 -4.97 6.98 -2.67
N THR A 85 -5.94 6.49 -1.93
CA THR A 85 -6.94 7.30 -1.21
C THR A 85 -7.02 6.81 0.22
N PHE A 86 -6.92 7.70 1.19
CA PHE A 86 -7.03 7.30 2.59
C PHE A 86 -7.57 8.41 3.49
N SER A 87 -8.11 7.98 4.60
CA SER A 87 -8.58 8.76 5.74
C SER A 87 -8.05 8.10 7.04
N PRO A 88 -8.26 8.65 8.23
CA PRO A 88 -7.74 8.07 9.47
C PRO A 88 -8.08 6.59 9.70
N GLU A 89 -9.26 6.16 9.28
CA GLU A 89 -9.78 4.82 9.59
C GLU A 89 -9.70 3.83 8.43
N ARG A 90 -9.60 4.32 7.20
CA ARG A 90 -9.70 3.47 6.00
C ARG A 90 -8.93 4.05 4.85
N GLY A 91 -8.58 3.20 3.92
CA GLY A 91 -7.97 3.62 2.67
C GLY A 91 -8.09 2.56 1.58
N GLN A 92 -7.63 2.93 0.43
CA GLN A 92 -7.64 2.12 -0.77
C GLN A 92 -6.43 2.46 -1.63
N LEU A 93 -5.82 1.44 -2.19
CA LEU A 93 -4.77 1.55 -3.18
C LEU A 93 -5.22 0.82 -4.44
N GLU A 94 -5.47 1.57 -5.50
CA GLU A 94 -5.70 1.04 -6.84
C GLU A 94 -4.36 0.92 -7.55
N LEU A 95 -3.92 -0.31 -7.80
CA LEU A 95 -2.64 -0.63 -8.42
C LEU A 95 -2.79 -0.75 -9.93
N ASP A 96 -1.86 -0.13 -10.64
CA ASP A 96 -1.66 -0.31 -12.08
C ASP A 96 -0.16 -0.21 -12.37
N SER A 97 0.57 -1.21 -11.92
CA SER A 97 2.02 -1.20 -11.87
C SER A 97 2.60 -2.21 -12.85
N GLN A 98 3.73 -1.84 -13.45
CA GLN A 98 4.53 -2.70 -14.31
C GLN A 98 5.92 -2.85 -13.75
N ARG A 99 6.51 -4.05 -13.91
CA ARG A 99 7.88 -4.36 -13.43
C ARG A 99 8.05 -4.08 -11.94
N VAL A 100 7.18 -4.66 -11.14
CA VAL A 100 7.17 -4.51 -9.68
C VAL A 100 8.02 -5.61 -9.06
N ARG A 101 8.85 -5.24 -8.11
CA ARG A 101 9.53 -6.18 -7.22
C ARG A 101 8.88 -6.15 -5.85
N VAL A 102 8.60 -7.33 -5.28
CA VAL A 102 8.06 -7.49 -3.94
C VAL A 102 9.03 -8.31 -3.11
N ASP A 103 9.55 -7.72 -2.04
CA ASP A 103 10.33 -8.40 -1.02
C ASP A 103 9.39 -8.94 0.05
N THR A 104 9.31 -10.24 0.17
CA THR A 104 8.35 -10.92 1.05
C THR A 104 8.76 -10.96 2.53
N ALA A 105 9.68 -10.10 2.96
CA ALA A 105 10.15 -10.01 4.36
C ALA A 105 10.68 -11.34 4.90
N GLY A 106 11.32 -12.14 4.04
CA GLY A 106 11.92 -13.43 4.41
C GLY A 106 10.96 -14.63 4.39
N LEU A 107 9.69 -14.45 3.99
CA LEU A 107 8.77 -15.58 3.75
C LEU A 107 9.22 -16.45 2.57
N LEU A 108 9.81 -15.83 1.56
CA LEU A 108 10.45 -16.50 0.43
C LEU A 108 11.94 -16.16 0.41
N ARG A 109 12.75 -17.06 -0.15
CA ARG A 109 14.21 -16.87 -0.23
C ARG A 109 14.62 -15.75 -1.18
N LEU A 110 13.80 -15.50 -2.18
CA LEU A 110 14.06 -14.48 -3.21
C LEU A 110 12.86 -13.54 -3.30
N PRO A 111 13.09 -12.27 -3.64
CA PRO A 111 12.01 -11.35 -4.00
C PRO A 111 11.24 -11.88 -5.20
N LEU A 112 9.98 -11.49 -5.29
CA LEU A 112 9.11 -11.79 -6.42
C LEU A 112 9.15 -10.62 -7.41
N ASP A 113 9.44 -10.90 -8.66
CA ASP A 113 9.37 -9.94 -9.75
C ASP A 113 8.09 -10.19 -10.56
N PHE A 114 7.28 -9.14 -10.72
CA PHE A 114 6.06 -9.16 -11.53
C PHE A 114 6.18 -8.19 -12.69
N ASP A 115 5.84 -8.66 -13.90
CA ASP A 115 5.73 -7.81 -15.08
C ASP A 115 4.53 -6.89 -14.97
N ARG A 116 3.46 -7.36 -14.32
CA ARG A 116 2.24 -6.59 -14.05
C ARG A 116 1.67 -6.93 -12.68
N LEU A 117 1.26 -5.87 -11.97
CA LEU A 117 0.49 -5.93 -10.74
C LEU A 117 -0.68 -4.95 -10.87
N HIS A 118 -1.90 -5.48 -10.92
CA HIS A 118 -3.12 -4.70 -11.14
C HIS A 118 -4.23 -5.14 -10.20
N GLY A 119 -4.97 -4.19 -9.64
CA GLY A 119 -6.09 -4.47 -8.77
C GLY A 119 -6.23 -3.47 -7.65
N THR A 120 -7.07 -3.79 -6.67
CA THR A 120 -7.37 -2.89 -5.56
C THR A 120 -7.12 -3.59 -4.25
N ILE A 121 -6.41 -2.90 -3.34
CA ILE A 121 -6.25 -3.27 -1.93
C ILE A 121 -6.93 -2.18 -1.12
N ALA A 122 -7.95 -2.56 -0.36
CA ALA A 122 -8.61 -1.68 0.60
C ALA A 122 -8.20 -2.07 2.01
N TRP A 123 -8.19 -1.12 2.93
CA TRP A 123 -7.98 -1.39 4.35
C TRP A 123 -8.90 -0.57 5.21
N GLN A 124 -9.18 -1.13 6.36
CA GLN A 124 -9.96 -0.48 7.41
C GLN A 124 -9.31 -0.81 8.76
N ARG A 125 -9.18 0.21 9.59
CA ARG A 125 -8.75 0.07 10.97
C ARG A 125 -9.95 0.26 11.89
N ASP A 126 -10.12 -0.66 12.81
CA ASP A 126 -11.11 -0.61 13.87
C ASP A 126 -10.45 -0.86 15.24
N MET A 127 -11.26 -1.08 16.26
CA MET A 127 -10.76 -1.33 17.62
C MET A 127 -10.05 -2.67 17.78
N ASP A 128 -10.23 -3.59 16.86
CA ASP A 128 -9.67 -4.95 16.91
C ASP A 128 -8.37 -5.07 16.10
N GLY A 129 -8.07 -4.11 15.23
CA GLY A 129 -6.86 -4.08 14.42
C GLY A 129 -7.04 -3.53 13.01
N LEU A 130 -6.16 -3.95 12.11
CA LEU A 130 -6.14 -3.56 10.70
C LEU A 130 -6.63 -4.73 9.85
N ARG A 131 -7.65 -4.49 9.04
CA ARG A 131 -8.13 -5.42 8.03
C ARG A 131 -7.79 -4.90 6.63
N LEU A 132 -7.20 -5.77 5.83
CA LEU A 132 -6.92 -5.54 4.41
C LEU A 132 -7.81 -6.48 3.59
N ASP A 133 -8.43 -5.96 2.55
CA ASP A 133 -9.30 -6.70 1.63
C ASP A 133 -8.89 -6.43 0.18
N SER A 134 -8.97 -7.45 -0.65
CA SER A 134 -8.88 -7.30 -2.11
C SER A 134 -9.96 -8.13 -2.77
N ALA A 135 -10.73 -7.50 -3.63
CA ALA A 135 -11.72 -8.20 -4.46
C ALA A 135 -11.06 -8.86 -5.69
N SER A 136 -9.97 -8.29 -6.17
CA SER A 136 -9.19 -8.83 -7.28
C SER A 136 -7.82 -8.18 -7.32
N LEU A 137 -6.77 -8.98 -7.22
CA LEU A 137 -5.39 -8.62 -7.41
C LEU A 137 -4.81 -9.52 -8.49
N GLU A 138 -4.51 -8.97 -9.64
CA GLU A 138 -3.91 -9.67 -10.77
C GLU A 138 -2.40 -9.49 -10.73
N MET A 139 -1.69 -10.60 -10.77
CA MET A 139 -0.23 -10.66 -10.78
C MET A 139 0.24 -11.53 -11.93
N ALA A 140 1.17 -11.02 -12.71
CA ALA A 140 1.72 -11.76 -13.83
C ALA A 140 3.23 -11.56 -13.97
N ASN A 141 3.92 -12.62 -14.33
CA ASN A 141 5.29 -12.62 -14.83
C ASN A 141 5.49 -13.72 -15.89
N SER A 142 6.73 -13.97 -16.31
CA SER A 142 7.04 -15.00 -17.32
C SER A 142 6.60 -16.42 -16.93
N ASP A 143 6.51 -16.71 -15.64
CA ASP A 143 6.32 -18.06 -15.09
C ASP A 143 4.96 -18.25 -14.41
N PHE A 144 4.23 -17.15 -14.24
CA PHE A 144 3.02 -17.14 -13.44
C PHE A 144 2.05 -16.07 -13.93
N ASN A 145 0.78 -16.44 -14.01
CA ASN A 145 -0.34 -15.51 -14.19
C ASN A 145 -1.47 -15.92 -13.26
N GLY A 146 -1.83 -15.05 -12.35
CA GLY A 146 -2.84 -15.37 -11.34
C GLY A 146 -3.67 -14.17 -10.91
N ARG A 147 -4.85 -14.49 -10.41
CA ARG A 147 -5.77 -13.55 -9.76
C ARG A 147 -6.03 -14.02 -8.34
N PHE A 148 -5.89 -13.12 -7.40
CA PHE A 148 -6.09 -13.36 -5.97
C PHE A 148 -7.18 -12.45 -5.42
N TRP A 149 -7.89 -12.92 -4.41
CA TRP A 149 -8.88 -12.15 -3.65
C TRP A 149 -8.98 -12.69 -2.24
N GLY A 150 -9.45 -11.87 -1.32
CA GLY A 150 -9.63 -12.26 0.06
C GLY A 150 -9.26 -11.16 1.03
N SER A 151 -8.97 -11.56 2.26
CA SER A 151 -8.65 -10.64 3.33
C SER A 151 -7.48 -11.08 4.18
N VAL A 152 -6.82 -10.11 4.77
CA VAL A 152 -5.82 -10.27 5.82
C VAL A 152 -6.24 -9.43 7.01
N THR A 153 -6.41 -10.04 8.16
CA THR A 153 -6.67 -9.32 9.41
C THR A 153 -5.42 -9.35 10.27
N LEU A 154 -4.93 -8.18 10.64
CA LEU A 154 -3.78 -7.97 11.52
C LEU A 154 -4.33 -7.42 12.85
N PRO A 155 -4.65 -8.28 13.82
CA PRO A 155 -5.16 -7.82 15.10
C PRO A 155 -4.07 -7.09 15.89
N ASP A 156 -4.46 -6.12 16.71
CA ASP A 156 -3.53 -5.42 17.62
C ASP A 156 -2.89 -6.40 18.64
N ARG A 157 -3.57 -7.52 18.91
CA ARG A 157 -3.07 -8.61 19.75
C ARG A 157 -3.48 -9.96 19.16
N GLY A 158 -2.51 -10.86 19.02
CA GLY A 158 -2.74 -12.18 18.46
C GLY A 158 -2.02 -12.40 17.14
N GLU A 159 -2.38 -13.46 16.45
CA GLU A 159 -1.78 -13.82 15.18
C GLU A 159 -2.58 -13.29 14.00
N PRO A 160 -1.92 -12.96 12.88
CA PRO A 160 -2.59 -12.60 11.63
C PRO A 160 -3.53 -13.71 11.14
N VAL A 161 -4.70 -13.32 10.66
CA VAL A 161 -5.67 -14.22 10.03
C VAL A 161 -5.73 -13.93 8.54
N LEU A 162 -5.47 -14.97 7.74
CA LEU A 162 -5.49 -14.90 6.28
C LEU A 162 -6.64 -15.74 5.73
N ASP A 163 -7.50 -15.12 4.91
CA ASP A 163 -8.48 -15.81 4.06
C ASP A 163 -8.21 -15.38 2.61
N LEU A 164 -7.28 -16.06 1.98
CA LEU A 164 -6.84 -15.75 0.61
C LEU A 164 -7.24 -16.89 -0.31
N ARG A 165 -7.78 -16.51 -1.46
CA ARG A 165 -8.16 -17.41 -2.56
C ARG A 165 -7.48 -16.92 -3.83
N GLY A 166 -7.22 -17.85 -4.72
CA GLY A 166 -6.56 -17.50 -5.97
C GLY A 166 -6.94 -18.47 -7.08
N HIS A 167 -6.92 -17.94 -8.28
CA HIS A 167 -6.96 -18.70 -9.52
C HIS A 167 -5.71 -18.36 -10.33
N TYR A 168 -4.98 -19.37 -10.72
CA TYR A 168 -3.75 -19.19 -11.48
C TYR A 168 -3.78 -20.02 -12.75
N GLN A 169 -3.15 -19.49 -13.78
CA GLN A 169 -2.98 -20.13 -15.10
C GLN A 169 -1.48 -20.09 -15.43
N ASP A 170 -1.03 -21.08 -16.20
CA ASP A 170 0.32 -21.14 -16.77
C ASP A 170 1.48 -21.08 -15.75
N VAL A 171 1.41 -21.94 -14.71
CA VAL A 171 2.56 -22.10 -13.80
C VAL A 171 3.64 -22.95 -14.48
N ARG A 172 4.76 -22.34 -14.85
CA ARG A 172 5.97 -23.06 -15.26
C ARG A 172 6.81 -23.37 -14.03
N ILE A 173 6.75 -24.60 -13.56
CA ILE A 173 7.66 -25.08 -12.52
C ILE A 173 8.98 -25.34 -13.21
N GLY A 174 9.95 -24.43 -13.07
CA GLY A 174 11.33 -24.65 -13.51
C GLY A 174 11.89 -25.86 -12.78
N ARG A 175 12.21 -26.94 -13.50
CA ARG A 175 13.08 -28.00 -12.97
C ARG A 175 14.49 -27.42 -12.95
N GLU A 176 15.01 -27.13 -11.78
CA GLU A 176 16.45 -26.99 -11.59
C GLU A 176 17.11 -28.31 -11.98
N GLN A 177 17.99 -28.25 -12.98
CA GLN A 177 18.94 -29.32 -13.30
C GLN A 177 20.21 -29.14 -12.45
#